data_d2470143d20468272ca9e214f46a873a
#
_entry.id   d2470143d20468272ca9e214f46a873a
#
_cell.length_a   1.000
_cell.length_b   1.000
_cell.length_c   1.000
_cell.angle_alpha   90.00
_cell.angle_beta   90.00
_cell.angle_gamma   90.00
#
_symmetry.space_group_name_H-M   'P 1'
#
loop_
_entity.id
_entity.type
_entity.pdbx_description
1 polymer ?
#
loop_
_entity_poly.entity_id
_entity_poly.type
_entity_poly.pdbx_seq_one_letter_code
_entity_poly.pdbx_strand_id
1 'polypeptide(L)'
;MIKTVLFDLDGTLLNTIDDLADAGNWVCAQNGWPTFTVAQFKLMVGNGIPKLVERFSPADARTPAQLAATLAQFTVRYDAHKEDKTAPYPGIPALLDALKAEGIQCAVFSNKADALCGGIIAHYFGTGRFAAVRGNRPGVPTKPDPTGLYALMTELGADPAATLFVGDSDVDILTGHNAQLPAMGALWGFRGRAELTAAGADALAEVPEDILRYVRERNR
;
A
#
# COMPACT_ATOMS: atom_id res chain seq x y z
N MET A 1 22.07 3.89 -10.81
CA MET A 1 22.32 3.90 -9.32
C MET A 1 21.04 4.29 -8.63
N ILE A 2 20.51 3.47 -7.70
CA ILE A 2 19.28 3.75 -6.95
C ILE A 2 19.61 4.62 -5.73
N LYS A 3 18.90 5.72 -5.55
CA LYS A 3 19.03 6.65 -4.43
C LYS A 3 17.75 6.80 -3.63
N THR A 4 16.60 6.43 -4.22
CA THR A 4 15.29 6.53 -3.59
C THR A 4 14.52 5.23 -3.76
N VAL A 5 13.89 4.75 -2.70
CA VAL A 5 12.94 3.64 -2.74
C VAL A 5 11.59 4.13 -2.22
N LEU A 6 10.58 4.02 -3.06
CA LEU A 6 9.20 4.37 -2.74
C LEU A 6 8.41 3.10 -2.48
N PHE A 7 7.70 3.04 -1.38
CA PHE A 7 6.96 1.86 -0.95
C PHE A 7 5.46 2.12 -0.93
N ASP A 8 4.67 1.15 -1.35
CA ASP A 8 3.29 1.08 -0.88
C ASP A 8 3.26 0.70 0.62
N LEU A 9 2.09 0.81 1.24
CA LEU A 9 1.89 0.59 2.66
C LEU A 9 1.22 -0.75 2.95
N ASP A 10 -0.07 -0.88 2.58
CA ASP A 10 -0.92 -2.03 2.92
C ASP A 10 -0.57 -3.24 2.05
N GLY A 11 -0.01 -4.30 2.61
CA GLY A 11 0.49 -5.47 1.87
C GLY A 11 1.97 -5.41 1.52
N THR A 12 2.60 -4.26 1.65
CA THR A 12 4.03 -4.07 1.35
C THR A 12 4.87 -3.85 2.61
N LEU A 13 4.61 -2.80 3.35
CA LEU A 13 5.30 -2.51 4.63
C LEU A 13 4.58 -3.15 5.82
N LEU A 14 3.25 -3.10 5.82
CA LEU A 14 2.40 -3.58 6.90
C LEU A 14 1.43 -4.65 6.39
N ASN A 15 1.27 -5.73 7.16
CA ASN A 15 0.18 -6.66 7.00
C ASN A 15 -1.07 -6.12 7.71
N THR A 16 -1.92 -5.43 6.97
CA THR A 16 -3.13 -4.78 7.48
C THR A 16 -4.40 -5.57 7.17
N ILE A 17 -4.27 -6.74 6.54
CA ILE A 17 -5.42 -7.44 5.94
C ILE A 17 -6.44 -7.92 6.96
N ASP A 18 -5.97 -8.38 8.13
CA ASP A 18 -6.87 -8.95 9.14
C ASP A 18 -7.76 -7.85 9.75
N ASP A 19 -7.22 -6.67 10.05
CA ASP A 19 -8.00 -5.55 10.58
C ASP A 19 -8.97 -4.98 9.53
N LEU A 20 -8.56 -4.93 8.25
CA LEU A 20 -9.43 -4.56 7.15
C LEU A 20 -10.59 -5.56 6.97
N ALA A 21 -10.29 -6.86 7.03
CA ALA A 21 -11.28 -7.93 6.91
C ALA A 21 -12.25 -7.93 8.10
N ASP A 22 -11.74 -7.77 9.33
CA ASP A 22 -12.57 -7.72 10.54
C ASP A 22 -13.51 -6.50 10.49
N ALA A 23 -13.02 -5.33 10.09
CA ALA A 23 -13.85 -4.14 9.96
C ALA A 23 -14.94 -4.32 8.87
N GLY A 24 -14.58 -4.87 7.71
CA GLY A 24 -15.54 -5.14 6.63
C GLY A 24 -16.58 -6.19 7.02
N ASN A 25 -16.17 -7.28 7.65
CA ASN A 25 -17.06 -8.33 8.13
C ASN A 25 -17.97 -7.84 9.27
N TRP A 26 -17.46 -6.97 10.14
CA TRP A 26 -18.30 -6.33 11.15
C TRP A 26 -19.43 -5.51 10.48
N VAL A 27 -19.10 -4.70 9.47
CA VAL A 27 -20.11 -3.93 8.72
C VAL A 27 -21.10 -4.87 8.01
N CYS A 28 -20.62 -5.94 7.37
CA CYS A 28 -21.49 -6.94 6.75
C CYS A 28 -22.49 -7.53 7.77
N ALA A 29 -22.01 -7.92 8.94
CA ALA A 29 -22.84 -8.48 10.01
C ALA A 29 -23.90 -7.47 10.52
N GLN A 30 -23.53 -6.18 10.71
CA GLN A 30 -24.47 -5.14 11.12
C GLN A 30 -25.61 -4.91 10.11
N ASN A 31 -25.35 -5.16 8.83
CA ASN A 31 -26.31 -4.96 7.74
C ASN A 31 -27.00 -6.27 7.29
N GLY A 32 -26.73 -7.40 7.96
CA GLY A 32 -27.29 -8.71 7.61
C GLY A 32 -26.74 -9.26 6.27
N TRP A 33 -25.56 -8.84 5.85
CA TRP A 33 -24.92 -9.28 4.61
C TRP A 33 -23.99 -10.48 4.85
N PRO A 34 -23.70 -11.26 3.79
CA PRO A 34 -22.70 -12.32 3.87
C PRO A 34 -21.32 -11.76 4.24
N THR A 35 -20.57 -12.52 5.03
CA THR A 35 -19.17 -12.23 5.36
C THR A 35 -18.21 -12.89 4.37
N PHE A 36 -16.95 -12.44 4.36
CA PHE A 36 -15.92 -12.89 3.44
C PHE A 36 -14.69 -13.40 4.21
N THR A 37 -13.97 -14.31 3.60
CA THR A 37 -12.69 -14.78 4.13
C THR A 37 -11.60 -13.71 3.94
N VAL A 38 -10.51 -13.80 4.72
CA VAL A 38 -9.33 -12.95 4.54
C VAL A 38 -8.76 -13.07 3.12
N ALA A 39 -8.76 -14.26 2.53
CA ALA A 39 -8.32 -14.48 1.15
C ALA A 39 -9.16 -13.69 0.13
N GLN A 40 -10.46 -13.59 0.34
CA GLN A 40 -11.35 -12.77 -0.50
C GLN A 40 -11.08 -11.28 -0.27
N PHE A 41 -10.86 -10.84 0.98
CA PHE A 41 -10.50 -9.45 1.26
C PHE A 41 -9.17 -9.05 0.60
N LYS A 42 -8.18 -9.92 0.56
CA LYS A 42 -6.94 -9.67 -0.19
C LYS A 42 -7.19 -9.26 -1.64
N LEU A 43 -8.19 -9.86 -2.30
CA LEU A 43 -8.56 -9.53 -3.69
C LEU A 43 -9.36 -8.22 -3.81
N MET A 44 -9.94 -7.73 -2.73
CA MET A 44 -10.76 -6.51 -2.71
C MET A 44 -9.96 -5.25 -2.36
N VAL A 45 -8.85 -5.39 -1.62
CA VAL A 45 -7.99 -4.28 -1.19
C VAL A 45 -7.09 -3.79 -2.35
N GLY A 46 -6.56 -2.57 -2.26
CA GLY A 46 -5.58 -1.98 -3.20
C GLY A 46 -6.03 -0.67 -3.85
N ASN A 47 -7.34 -0.45 -4.03
CA ASN A 47 -7.86 0.75 -4.68
C ASN A 47 -8.52 1.75 -3.71
N GLY A 48 -8.11 1.72 -2.44
CA GLY A 48 -8.65 2.58 -1.38
C GLY A 48 -9.94 2.05 -0.72
N ILE A 49 -10.26 2.60 0.45
CA ILE A 49 -11.40 2.15 1.27
C ILE A 49 -12.75 2.31 0.56
N PRO A 50 -13.06 3.39 -0.18
CA PRO A 50 -14.33 3.49 -0.88
C PRO A 50 -14.58 2.33 -1.87
N LYS A 51 -13.52 1.91 -2.58
CA LYS A 51 -13.62 0.77 -3.52
C LYS A 51 -13.73 -0.56 -2.79
N LEU A 52 -13.06 -0.72 -1.66
CA LEU A 52 -13.22 -1.89 -0.79
C LEU A 52 -14.67 -2.02 -0.31
N VAL A 53 -15.26 -0.93 0.17
CA VAL A 53 -16.66 -0.86 0.63
C VAL A 53 -17.62 -1.23 -0.50
N GLU A 54 -17.44 -0.68 -1.70
CA GLU A 54 -18.24 -1.05 -2.87
C GLU A 54 -18.15 -2.56 -3.18
N ARG A 55 -16.94 -3.15 -3.08
CA ARG A 55 -16.70 -4.56 -3.44
C ARG A 55 -17.37 -5.55 -2.49
N PHE A 56 -17.35 -5.28 -1.18
CA PHE A 56 -18.01 -6.16 -0.22
C PHE A 56 -19.52 -5.88 -0.03
N SER A 57 -20.04 -4.72 -0.49
CA SER A 57 -21.47 -4.42 -0.43
C SER A 57 -22.23 -5.26 -1.46
N PRO A 58 -23.41 -5.81 -1.14
CA PRO A 58 -24.31 -6.45 -2.11
C PRO A 58 -24.73 -5.48 -3.21
N ALA A 59 -25.05 -6.00 -4.40
CA ALA A 59 -25.36 -5.19 -5.57
C ALA A 59 -26.56 -4.25 -5.36
N ASP A 60 -27.56 -4.68 -4.61
CA ASP A 60 -28.76 -3.92 -4.25
C ASP A 60 -28.52 -2.85 -3.16
N ALA A 61 -27.34 -2.87 -2.51
CA ALA A 61 -26.90 -1.91 -1.50
C ALA A 61 -25.82 -0.91 -2.02
N ARG A 62 -25.70 -0.74 -3.35
CA ARG A 62 -24.66 0.11 -3.97
C ARG A 62 -25.17 1.46 -4.49
N THR A 63 -26.31 1.96 -4.03
CA THR A 63 -26.67 3.35 -4.32
C THR A 63 -25.67 4.32 -3.67
N PRO A 64 -25.44 5.52 -4.22
CA PRO A 64 -24.49 6.49 -3.63
C PRO A 64 -24.74 6.77 -2.14
N ALA A 65 -26.01 6.88 -1.73
CA ALA A 65 -26.38 7.12 -0.35
C ALA A 65 -26.04 5.93 0.56
N GLN A 66 -26.28 4.70 0.12
CA GLN A 66 -25.98 3.47 0.85
C GLN A 66 -24.48 3.27 0.96
N LEU A 67 -23.72 3.45 -0.12
CA LEU A 67 -22.24 3.36 -0.08
C LEU A 67 -21.65 4.41 0.86
N ALA A 68 -22.18 5.63 0.88
CA ALA A 68 -21.72 6.66 1.82
C ALA A 68 -21.98 6.25 3.29
N ALA A 69 -23.17 5.70 3.59
CA ALA A 69 -23.48 5.20 4.93
C ALA A 69 -22.60 4.02 5.34
N THR A 70 -22.38 3.05 4.44
CA THR A 70 -21.53 1.88 4.66
C THR A 70 -20.07 2.31 4.86
N LEU A 71 -19.58 3.28 4.07
CA LEU A 71 -18.25 3.85 4.21
C LEU A 71 -18.06 4.51 5.59
N ALA A 72 -19.05 5.25 6.07
CA ALA A 72 -19.01 5.86 7.40
C ALA A 72 -18.93 4.80 8.51
N GLN A 73 -19.74 3.73 8.43
CA GLN A 73 -19.70 2.60 9.39
C GLN A 73 -18.30 1.93 9.36
N PHE A 74 -17.79 1.62 8.18
CA PHE A 74 -16.47 1.01 8.01
C PHE A 74 -15.37 1.89 8.60
N THR A 75 -15.39 3.19 8.27
CA THR A 75 -14.35 4.13 8.71
C THR A 75 -14.28 4.21 10.23
N VAL A 76 -15.43 4.36 10.91
CA VAL A 76 -15.49 4.39 12.37
C VAL A 76 -14.95 3.09 12.97
N ARG A 77 -15.38 1.92 12.45
CA ARG A 77 -14.92 0.62 12.94
C ARG A 77 -13.42 0.42 12.69
N TYR A 78 -12.97 0.67 11.48
CA TYR A 78 -11.57 0.47 11.10
C TYR A 78 -10.64 1.41 11.87
N ASP A 79 -11.01 2.68 12.03
CA ASP A 79 -10.17 3.63 12.75
C ASP A 79 -9.95 3.26 14.21
N ALA A 80 -10.97 2.67 14.86
CA ALA A 80 -10.87 2.18 16.24
C ALA A 80 -10.06 0.88 16.39
N HIS A 81 -9.89 0.09 15.30
CA HIS A 81 -9.34 -1.28 15.38
C HIS A 81 -8.21 -1.55 14.35
N LYS A 82 -7.69 -0.53 13.68
CA LYS A 82 -6.69 -0.64 12.60
C LYS A 82 -5.30 -1.12 13.04
N GLU A 83 -5.10 -1.25 14.34
CA GLU A 83 -3.83 -1.64 14.97
C GLU A 83 -3.96 -2.90 15.83
N ASP A 84 -5.14 -3.58 15.83
CA ASP A 84 -5.38 -4.75 16.66
C ASP A 84 -4.56 -5.98 16.22
N LYS A 85 -4.39 -6.16 14.91
CA LYS A 85 -3.66 -7.29 14.29
C LYS A 85 -2.64 -6.85 13.26
N THR A 86 -2.67 -5.59 12.86
CA THR A 86 -1.71 -5.01 11.92
C THR A 86 -0.29 -5.12 12.48
N ALA A 87 0.66 -5.50 11.63
CA ALA A 87 2.07 -5.57 12.02
C ALA A 87 2.98 -5.34 10.79
N PRO A 88 4.22 -4.86 10.98
CA PRO A 88 5.23 -4.88 9.94
C PRO A 88 5.49 -6.29 9.43
N TYR A 89 5.66 -6.45 8.11
CA TYR A 89 6.13 -7.73 7.61
C TYR A 89 7.52 -8.06 8.16
N PRO A 90 7.80 -9.35 8.45
CA PRO A 90 9.12 -9.77 8.90
C PRO A 90 10.23 -9.28 7.97
N GLY A 91 11.28 -8.69 8.53
CA GLY A 91 12.42 -8.14 7.77
C GLY A 91 12.28 -6.68 7.32
N ILE A 92 11.07 -6.11 7.26
CA ILE A 92 10.87 -4.70 6.83
C ILE A 92 11.62 -3.69 7.74
N PRO A 93 11.56 -3.78 9.08
CA PRO A 93 12.32 -2.85 9.92
C PRO A 93 13.83 -2.91 9.65
N ALA A 94 14.39 -4.11 9.49
CA ALA A 94 15.80 -4.32 9.20
C ALA A 94 16.18 -3.79 7.80
N LEU A 95 15.33 -4.00 6.80
CA LEU A 95 15.51 -3.44 5.46
C LEU A 95 15.60 -1.91 5.51
N LEU A 96 14.65 -1.26 6.20
CA LEU A 96 14.60 0.20 6.29
C LEU A 96 15.87 0.76 7.00
N ASP A 97 16.36 0.08 8.03
CA ASP A 97 17.59 0.46 8.71
C ASP A 97 18.81 0.30 7.79
N ALA A 98 18.88 -0.78 7.01
CA ALA A 98 19.95 -1.02 6.07
C ALA A 98 19.96 0.00 4.91
N LEU A 99 18.79 0.29 4.31
CA LEU A 99 18.66 1.31 3.27
C LEU A 99 19.11 2.69 3.78
N LYS A 100 18.68 3.06 4.99
CA LYS A 100 19.09 4.32 5.64
C LYS A 100 20.62 4.38 5.87
N ALA A 101 21.23 3.28 6.32
CA ALA A 101 22.67 3.20 6.53
C ALA A 101 23.46 3.37 5.22
N GLU A 102 22.88 2.99 4.08
CA GLU A 102 23.47 3.17 2.75
C GLU A 102 23.11 4.53 2.11
N GLY A 103 22.46 5.41 2.84
CA GLY A 103 22.07 6.74 2.35
C GLY A 103 20.93 6.72 1.34
N ILE A 104 20.17 5.63 1.27
CA ILE A 104 19.00 5.49 0.40
C ILE A 104 17.80 6.19 1.05
N GLN A 105 17.20 7.12 0.33
CA GLN A 105 15.99 7.80 0.77
C GLN A 105 14.78 6.87 0.62
N CYS A 106 13.98 6.72 1.69
CA CYS A 106 12.75 5.94 1.66
C CYS A 106 11.54 6.86 1.84
N ALA A 107 10.46 6.60 1.09
CA ALA A 107 9.17 7.27 1.27
C ALA A 107 8.01 6.32 1.02
N VAL A 108 6.80 6.71 1.45
CA VAL A 108 5.57 5.93 1.31
C VAL A 108 4.62 6.63 0.37
N PHE A 109 4.02 5.86 -0.58
CA PHE A 109 2.96 6.32 -1.47
C PHE A 109 1.84 5.28 -1.56
N SER A 110 0.67 5.56 -0.98
CA SER A 110 -0.41 4.59 -0.82
C SER A 110 -1.79 5.11 -1.24
N ASN A 111 -2.68 4.20 -1.65
CA ASN A 111 -4.10 4.46 -1.85
C ASN A 111 -4.92 4.55 -0.54
N LYS A 112 -4.29 4.27 0.60
CA LYS A 112 -4.86 4.52 1.93
C LYS A 112 -5.07 6.02 2.14
N ALA A 113 -6.13 6.42 2.85
CA ALA A 113 -6.39 7.82 3.16
C ALA A 113 -5.18 8.48 3.84
N ASP A 114 -4.75 9.65 3.35
CA ASP A 114 -3.55 10.36 3.81
C ASP A 114 -3.57 10.61 5.33
N ALA A 115 -4.73 10.96 5.87
CA ALA A 115 -4.93 11.18 7.30
C ALA A 115 -4.59 9.96 8.18
N LEU A 116 -4.65 8.74 7.64
CA LEU A 116 -4.34 7.50 8.36
C LEU A 116 -2.88 7.08 8.20
N CYS A 117 -2.22 7.50 7.10
CA CYS A 117 -0.88 7.01 6.76
C CYS A 117 0.19 7.48 7.77
N GLY A 118 0.19 8.75 8.12
CA GLY A 118 1.21 9.31 9.02
C GLY A 118 1.19 8.67 10.41
N GLY A 119 0.00 8.50 10.99
CA GLY A 119 -0.16 7.91 12.32
C GLY A 119 0.30 6.45 12.39
N ILE A 120 -0.17 5.63 11.44
CA ILE A 120 0.19 4.20 11.43
C ILE A 120 1.68 3.97 11.14
N ILE A 121 2.28 4.78 10.26
CA ILE A 121 3.73 4.72 10.01
C ILE A 121 4.52 5.12 11.26
N ALA A 122 4.12 6.18 11.95
CA ALA A 122 4.79 6.63 13.16
C ALA A 122 4.66 5.60 14.29
N HIS A 123 3.52 4.91 14.40
CA HIS A 123 3.29 3.86 15.38
C HIS A 123 4.26 2.68 15.20
N TYR A 124 4.38 2.14 13.97
CA TYR A 124 5.17 0.93 13.73
C TYR A 124 6.65 1.18 13.44
N PHE A 125 7.00 2.33 12.87
CA PHE A 125 8.36 2.59 12.41
C PHE A 125 9.02 3.80 13.07
N GLY A 126 8.29 4.52 13.94
CA GLY A 126 8.76 5.76 14.52
C GLY A 126 8.81 6.92 13.52
N THR A 127 9.25 8.08 13.97
CA THR A 127 9.41 9.26 13.14
C THR A 127 10.80 9.30 12.49
N GLY A 128 10.90 9.84 11.26
CA GLY A 128 12.18 10.06 10.58
C GLY A 128 12.81 8.85 9.89
N ARG A 129 12.08 7.74 9.73
CA ARG A 129 12.49 6.62 8.86
C ARG A 129 12.16 6.88 7.39
N PHE A 130 11.07 7.58 7.13
CA PHE A 130 10.65 7.96 5.80
C PHE A 130 10.80 9.46 5.61
N ALA A 131 11.34 9.87 4.46
CA ALA A 131 11.48 11.28 4.08
C ALA A 131 10.12 11.94 3.85
N ALA A 132 9.15 11.17 3.36
CA ALA A 132 7.75 11.58 3.25
C ALA A 132 6.82 10.36 3.33
N VAL A 133 5.58 10.61 3.78
CA VAL A 133 4.49 9.63 3.79
C VAL A 133 3.28 10.29 3.13
N ARG A 134 2.81 9.72 2.03
CA ARG A 134 1.68 10.26 1.27
C ARG A 134 0.66 9.18 1.00
N GLY A 135 -0.56 9.46 1.44
CA GLY A 135 -1.74 8.68 1.11
C GLY A 135 -2.60 9.36 0.06
N ASN A 136 -3.79 8.79 -0.17
CA ASN A 136 -4.79 9.36 -1.05
C ASN A 136 -5.42 10.62 -0.42
N ARG A 137 -5.49 11.71 -1.21
CA ARG A 137 -6.07 13.00 -0.83
C ARG A 137 -7.18 13.41 -1.80
N PRO A 138 -8.22 14.14 -1.33
CA PRO A 138 -9.24 14.67 -2.20
C PRO A 138 -8.65 15.47 -3.36
N GLY A 139 -9.16 15.25 -4.58
CA GLY A 139 -8.72 15.95 -5.78
C GLY A 139 -7.43 15.39 -6.42
N VAL A 140 -6.78 14.40 -5.80
CA VAL A 140 -5.63 13.69 -6.39
C VAL A 140 -6.10 12.31 -6.84
N PRO A 141 -5.88 11.92 -8.12
CA PRO A 141 -6.19 10.57 -8.58
C PRO A 141 -5.44 9.51 -7.77
N THR A 142 -6.11 8.36 -7.56
CA THR A 142 -5.50 7.20 -6.90
C THR A 142 -4.57 6.44 -7.83
N LYS A 143 -3.62 5.68 -7.29
CA LYS A 143 -2.89 4.66 -8.05
C LYS A 143 -3.86 3.80 -8.87
N PRO A 144 -3.58 3.47 -10.15
CA PRO A 144 -2.29 3.58 -10.83
C PRO A 144 -2.04 4.92 -11.55
N ASP A 145 -2.82 5.97 -11.32
CA ASP A 145 -2.52 7.30 -11.88
C ASP A 145 -1.23 7.84 -11.22
N PRO A 146 -0.24 8.30 -12.02
CA PRO A 146 1.07 8.69 -11.49
C PRO A 146 1.12 10.11 -10.93
N THR A 147 0.04 10.89 -11.03
CA THR A 147 0.01 12.32 -10.65
C THR A 147 0.49 12.56 -9.20
N GLY A 148 -0.04 11.78 -8.26
CA GLY A 148 0.37 11.89 -6.86
C GLY A 148 1.82 11.47 -6.63
N LEU A 149 2.30 10.49 -7.40
CA LEU A 149 3.67 10.00 -7.33
C LEU A 149 4.67 11.05 -7.86
N TYR A 150 4.36 11.73 -8.96
CA TYR A 150 5.17 12.83 -9.47
C TYR A 150 5.29 13.99 -8.45
N ALA A 151 4.18 14.34 -7.78
CA ALA A 151 4.20 15.36 -6.73
C ALA A 151 5.11 14.94 -5.56
N LEU A 152 5.03 13.68 -5.12
CA LEU A 152 5.90 13.14 -4.08
C LEU A 152 7.38 13.16 -4.51
N MET A 153 7.69 12.73 -5.73
CA MET A 153 9.06 12.75 -6.24
C MET A 153 9.63 14.16 -6.32
N THR A 154 8.82 15.13 -6.75
CA THR A 154 9.22 16.55 -6.76
C THR A 154 9.53 17.07 -5.36
N GLU A 155 8.69 16.75 -4.39
CA GLU A 155 8.89 17.09 -2.96
C GLU A 155 10.20 16.52 -2.41
N LEU A 156 10.52 15.29 -2.79
CA LEU A 156 11.73 14.58 -2.37
C LEU A 156 12.99 15.00 -3.12
N GLY A 157 12.88 15.71 -4.23
CA GLY A 157 13.98 15.92 -5.18
C GLY A 157 14.48 14.61 -5.78
N ALA A 158 13.60 13.61 -5.91
CA ALA A 158 13.94 12.29 -6.40
C ALA A 158 14.05 12.25 -7.93
N ASP A 159 15.18 11.72 -8.41
CA ASP A 159 15.41 11.48 -9.85
C ASP A 159 14.70 10.18 -10.25
N PRO A 160 13.79 10.19 -11.25
CA PRO A 160 13.16 8.97 -11.76
C PRO A 160 14.16 7.87 -12.14
N ALA A 161 15.29 8.24 -12.77
CA ALA A 161 16.32 7.28 -13.16
C ALA A 161 17.07 6.62 -11.97
N ALA A 162 16.91 7.19 -10.77
CA ALA A 162 17.51 6.72 -9.53
C ALA A 162 16.47 6.30 -8.48
N THR A 163 15.22 6.05 -8.90
CA THR A 163 14.11 5.70 -8.00
C THR A 163 13.56 4.32 -8.34
N LEU A 164 13.28 3.52 -7.30
CA LEU A 164 12.59 2.23 -7.38
C LEU A 164 11.23 2.36 -6.70
N PHE A 165 10.16 1.84 -7.32
CA PHE A 165 8.86 1.69 -6.68
C PHE A 165 8.67 0.22 -6.26
N VAL A 166 8.18 0.00 -5.02
CA VAL A 166 7.96 -1.33 -4.46
C VAL A 166 6.53 -1.44 -3.97
N GLY A 167 5.81 -2.45 -4.42
CA GLY A 167 4.44 -2.72 -4.00
C GLY A 167 4.06 -4.18 -4.18
N ASP A 168 2.87 -4.58 -3.71
CA ASP A 168 2.43 -5.98 -3.68
C ASP A 168 1.29 -6.30 -4.65
N SER A 169 0.85 -5.34 -5.48
CA SER A 169 -0.28 -5.50 -6.39
C SER A 169 0.04 -5.02 -7.81
N ASP A 170 -0.83 -5.41 -8.76
CA ASP A 170 -0.83 -4.89 -10.13
C ASP A 170 -0.91 -3.36 -10.17
N VAL A 171 -1.72 -2.78 -9.27
CA VAL A 171 -1.87 -1.32 -9.13
C VAL A 171 -0.52 -0.65 -8.88
N ASP A 172 0.35 -1.25 -8.07
CA ASP A 172 1.66 -0.72 -7.74
C ASP A 172 2.62 -0.80 -8.92
N ILE A 173 2.66 -1.94 -9.58
CA ILE A 173 3.50 -2.15 -10.76
C ILE A 173 3.12 -1.15 -11.85
N LEU A 174 1.82 -1.03 -12.15
CA LEU A 174 1.31 -0.07 -13.12
C LEU A 174 1.60 1.38 -12.71
N THR A 175 1.55 1.71 -11.40
CA THR A 175 1.90 3.05 -10.91
C THR A 175 3.36 3.38 -11.19
N GLY A 176 4.28 2.47 -10.88
CA GLY A 176 5.70 2.63 -11.19
C GLY A 176 5.91 2.84 -12.68
N HIS A 177 5.35 2.00 -13.53
CA HIS A 177 5.48 2.09 -14.99
C HIS A 177 4.86 3.38 -15.57
N ASN A 178 3.68 3.78 -15.10
CA ASN A 178 3.05 5.02 -15.52
C ASN A 178 3.89 6.25 -15.14
N ALA A 179 4.67 6.14 -14.06
CA ALA A 179 5.64 7.15 -13.65
C ALA A 179 7.03 6.97 -14.27
N GLN A 180 7.21 6.00 -15.18
CA GLN A 180 8.49 5.66 -15.81
C GLN A 180 9.57 5.21 -14.81
N LEU A 181 9.17 4.57 -13.73
CA LEU A 181 10.06 3.99 -12.73
C LEU A 181 10.15 2.48 -12.89
N PRO A 182 11.29 1.86 -12.58
CA PRO A 182 11.33 0.42 -12.31
C PRO A 182 10.41 0.08 -11.13
N ALA A 183 9.62 -0.99 -11.30
CA ALA A 183 8.64 -1.44 -10.31
C ALA A 183 8.97 -2.87 -9.86
N MET A 184 9.11 -3.07 -8.55
CA MET A 184 9.38 -4.37 -7.93
C MET A 184 8.16 -4.88 -7.18
N GLY A 185 7.78 -6.12 -7.44
CA GLY A 185 6.67 -6.79 -6.78
C GLY A 185 7.10 -7.50 -5.49
N ALA A 186 6.43 -7.22 -4.37
CA ALA A 186 6.62 -7.86 -3.08
C ALA A 186 5.73 -9.12 -2.96
N LEU A 187 6.33 -10.31 -2.93
CA LEU A 187 5.60 -11.59 -2.97
C LEU A 187 5.00 -12.00 -1.61
N TRP A 188 5.38 -11.35 -0.52
CA TRP A 188 4.81 -11.58 0.82
C TRP A 188 3.46 -10.89 1.04
N GLY A 189 3.03 -10.04 0.10
CA GLY A 189 1.85 -9.20 0.22
C GLY A 189 0.52 -9.90 -0.06
N PHE A 190 -0.46 -9.12 -0.54
CA PHE A 190 -1.81 -9.61 -0.76
C PHE A 190 -1.97 -10.35 -2.10
N ARG A 191 -1.11 -10.02 -3.09
CA ARG A 191 -1.14 -10.60 -4.43
C ARG A 191 0.02 -11.58 -4.63
N GLY A 192 -0.18 -12.50 -5.53
CA GLY A 192 0.81 -13.53 -5.81
C GLY A 192 1.66 -13.24 -7.05
N ARG A 193 2.68 -14.08 -7.24
CA ARG A 193 3.63 -14.02 -8.36
C ARG A 193 2.95 -13.89 -9.74
N ALA A 194 1.86 -14.64 -9.96
CA ALA A 194 1.17 -14.65 -11.26
C ALA A 194 0.64 -13.26 -11.62
N GLU A 195 0.00 -12.56 -10.68
CA GLU A 195 -0.55 -11.21 -10.90
C GLU A 195 0.57 -10.17 -11.12
N LEU A 196 1.58 -10.19 -10.24
CA LEU A 196 2.71 -9.25 -10.35
C LEU A 196 3.52 -9.45 -11.65
N THR A 197 3.71 -10.70 -12.06
CA THR A 197 4.36 -11.01 -13.34
C THR A 197 3.50 -10.56 -14.53
N ALA A 198 2.19 -10.80 -14.47
CA ALA A 198 1.26 -10.38 -15.53
C ALA A 198 1.16 -8.84 -15.64
N ALA A 199 1.31 -8.12 -14.52
CA ALA A 199 1.42 -6.67 -14.50
C ALA A 199 2.76 -6.13 -15.03
N GLY A 200 3.74 -7.01 -15.27
CA GLY A 200 5.02 -6.67 -15.85
C GLY A 200 6.08 -6.23 -14.84
N ALA A 201 6.02 -6.68 -13.58
CA ALA A 201 7.03 -6.33 -12.58
C ALA A 201 8.46 -6.54 -13.10
N ASP A 202 9.31 -5.52 -13.01
CA ASP A 202 10.71 -5.55 -13.47
C ASP A 202 11.58 -6.49 -12.63
N ALA A 203 11.18 -6.70 -11.36
CA ALA A 203 11.77 -7.66 -10.44
C ALA A 203 10.73 -8.11 -9.42
N LEU A 204 10.98 -9.26 -8.80
CA LEU A 204 10.16 -9.80 -7.71
C LEU A 204 11.04 -10.05 -6.49
N ALA A 205 10.57 -9.59 -5.33
CA ALA A 205 11.20 -9.83 -4.03
C ALA A 205 10.41 -10.92 -3.29
N GLU A 206 11.07 -11.99 -2.89
CA GLU A 206 10.47 -13.04 -2.04
C GLU A 206 10.51 -12.66 -0.56
N VAL A 207 11.56 -11.95 -0.17
CA VAL A 207 11.79 -11.43 1.17
C VAL A 207 12.29 -9.97 1.08
N PRO A 208 12.14 -9.16 2.15
CA PRO A 208 12.58 -7.76 2.12
C PRO A 208 14.07 -7.56 1.77
N GLU A 209 14.94 -8.48 2.15
CA GLU A 209 16.36 -8.45 1.82
C GLU A 209 16.65 -8.44 0.31
N ASP A 210 15.74 -8.95 -0.52
CA ASP A 210 15.89 -8.95 -1.98
C ASP A 210 15.86 -7.52 -2.53
N ILE A 211 15.12 -6.62 -1.89
CA ILE A 211 15.11 -5.19 -2.25
C ILE A 211 16.49 -4.58 -2.03
N LEU A 212 17.10 -4.85 -0.86
CA LEU A 212 18.43 -4.35 -0.55
C LEU A 212 19.48 -4.92 -1.52
N ARG A 213 19.38 -6.22 -1.85
CA ARG A 213 20.27 -6.87 -2.82
C ARG A 213 20.15 -6.21 -4.19
N TYR A 214 18.93 -5.97 -4.68
CA TYR A 214 18.66 -5.29 -5.95
C TYR A 214 19.26 -3.88 -5.98
N VAL A 215 19.07 -3.09 -4.91
CA VAL A 215 19.67 -1.74 -4.79
C VAL A 215 21.19 -1.80 -4.87
N ARG A 216 21.82 -2.71 -4.14
CA ARG A 216 23.27 -2.89 -4.14
C ARG A 216 23.84 -3.29 -5.50
N GLU A 217 23.15 -4.19 -6.22
CA GLU A 217 23.55 -4.62 -7.55
C GLU A 217 23.51 -3.48 -8.58
N ARG A 218 22.49 -2.61 -8.47
CA ARG A 218 22.34 -1.43 -9.34
C ARG A 218 23.29 -0.28 -8.99
N ASN A 219 23.91 -0.33 -7.79
CA ASN A 219 24.79 0.69 -7.28
C ASN A 219 26.29 0.32 -7.41
N ARG A 220 26.61 -0.88 -7.88
CA ARG A 220 27.97 -1.32 -8.23
C ARG A 220 28.35 -0.78 -9.62
#